data_98af7b028f3a2352f3f1a3556d916a61
#
_entry.id   98af7b028f3a2352f3f1a3556d916a61
#
_cell.length_a   1.000
_cell.length_b   1.000
_cell.length_c   1.000
_cell.angle_alpha   90.00
_cell.angle_beta   90.00
_cell.angle_gamma   90.00
#
_symmetry.space_group_name_H-M   'P 1'
#
loop_
_entity.id
_entity.type
_entity.pdbx_description
1 polymer ?
#
loop_
_entity_poly.entity_id
_entity_poly.type
_entity_poly.pdbx_seq_one_letter_code
_entity_poly.pdbx_strand_id
1 'polypeptide(L)'
;MLEKEIRRPIDPAIAHRIPPGQYLTEKFPVLHYGPTPKADLATWDLKVFGLCAEPFRLDWSAFKALPRFDQTVDIHCVTRWSKLDTQWGGVHIREIIARAKPLPTATHVLVHSDNGYTANLPMSRFDDSDVMLADEFDGAPLEPDHGYPLRLVVPK
;
A
#
# COMPACT_ATOMS: atom_id res chain seq x y z
N MET A 1 -16.91 19.44 -12.21
CA MET A 1 -16.13 20.69 -12.02
C MET A 1 -15.17 20.41 -10.88
N LEU A 2 -13.87 20.12 -11.18
CA LEU A 2 -12.86 19.91 -10.15
C LEU A 2 -12.65 21.27 -9.45
N GLU A 3 -13.01 21.34 -8.18
CA GLU A 3 -12.66 22.49 -7.34
C GLU A 3 -11.15 22.71 -7.47
N LYS A 4 -10.74 23.89 -7.94
CA LYS A 4 -9.37 24.34 -7.86
C LYS A 4 -8.98 24.38 -6.38
N GLU A 5 -8.37 23.33 -5.86
CA GLU A 5 -7.73 23.42 -4.55
C GLU A 5 -6.74 24.59 -4.62
N ILE A 6 -7.01 25.61 -3.83
CA ILE A 6 -6.08 26.74 -3.65
C ILE A 6 -4.83 26.13 -3.02
N ARG A 7 -3.77 26.00 -3.81
CA ARG A 7 -2.48 25.50 -3.33
C ARG A 7 -1.95 26.48 -2.30
N ARG A 8 -2.06 26.11 -1.02
CA ARG A 8 -1.46 26.90 0.06
C ARG A 8 0.08 26.84 -0.08
N PRO A 9 0.79 27.94 0.26
CA PRO A 9 2.23 27.90 0.37
C PRO A 9 2.64 26.79 1.33
N ILE A 10 3.65 26.00 0.96
CA ILE A 10 4.19 24.96 1.84
C ILE A 10 5.03 25.66 2.90
N ASP A 11 4.79 25.31 4.18
CA ASP A 11 5.62 25.79 5.29
C ASP A 11 7.10 25.39 5.06
N PRO A 12 8.06 26.35 5.12
CA PRO A 12 9.48 26.05 4.96
C PRO A 12 9.99 24.95 5.90
N ALA A 13 9.42 24.80 7.09
CA ALA A 13 9.82 23.79 8.06
C ALA A 13 9.60 22.36 7.57
N ILE A 14 8.57 22.12 6.73
CA ILE A 14 8.22 20.80 6.18
C ILE A 14 8.50 20.67 4.68
N ALA A 15 8.97 21.74 4.03
CA ALA A 15 9.19 21.76 2.58
C ALA A 15 10.14 20.65 2.11
N HIS A 16 11.13 20.28 2.94
CA HIS A 16 12.06 19.19 2.64
C HIS A 16 11.42 17.81 2.54
N ARG A 17 10.22 17.63 3.10
CA ARG A 17 9.42 16.38 3.03
C ARG A 17 8.55 16.29 1.77
N ILE A 18 8.44 17.39 1.03
CA ILE A 18 7.56 17.46 -0.14
C ILE A 18 8.41 17.38 -1.42
N PRO A 19 8.29 16.33 -2.23
CA PRO A 19 9.02 16.22 -3.49
C PRO A 19 8.72 17.39 -4.44
N PRO A 20 9.68 17.79 -5.30
CA PRO A 20 9.49 18.87 -6.26
C PRO A 20 8.25 18.66 -7.14
N GLY A 21 7.44 19.69 -7.28
CA GLY A 21 6.22 19.67 -8.11
C GLY A 21 4.98 19.06 -7.46
N GLN A 22 5.08 18.64 -6.21
CA GLN A 22 3.93 18.16 -5.43
C GLN A 22 3.27 19.27 -4.62
N TYR A 23 2.03 19.10 -4.27
CA TYR A 23 1.29 19.95 -3.33
C TYR A 23 0.87 19.16 -2.10
N LEU A 24 0.81 19.83 -0.96
CA LEU A 24 0.37 19.24 0.29
C LEU A 24 -1.16 19.16 0.35
N THR A 25 -1.70 18.03 0.80
CA THR A 25 -3.13 17.84 1.06
C THR A 25 -3.38 17.20 2.41
N GLU A 26 -4.46 17.62 3.08
CA GLU A 26 -4.97 16.96 4.28
C GLU A 26 -5.93 15.81 3.93
N LYS A 27 -6.50 15.85 2.71
CA LYS A 27 -7.38 14.80 2.21
C LYS A 27 -6.57 13.58 1.79
N PHE A 28 -7.23 12.44 1.70
CA PHE A 28 -6.70 11.27 1.03
C PHE A 28 -7.43 11.12 -0.32
N PRO A 29 -6.89 11.70 -1.42
CA PRO A 29 -7.56 11.65 -2.70
C PRO A 29 -7.76 10.22 -3.19
N VAL A 30 -8.93 9.95 -3.75
CA VAL A 30 -9.30 8.64 -4.28
C VAL A 30 -9.07 8.63 -5.79
N LEU A 31 -8.38 7.59 -6.27
CA LEU A 31 -8.20 7.29 -7.68
C LEU A 31 -8.62 5.85 -7.94
N HIS A 32 -9.53 5.66 -8.87
CA HIS A 32 -10.05 4.34 -9.23
C HIS A 32 -9.48 3.84 -10.56
N TYR A 33 -9.27 2.53 -10.60
CA TYR A 33 -9.16 1.77 -11.83
C TYR A 33 -10.41 0.87 -11.94
N GLY A 34 -11.42 1.33 -12.65
CA GLY A 34 -12.72 0.67 -12.71
C GLY A 34 -13.55 0.83 -11.43
N PRO A 35 -14.60 0.04 -11.25
CA PRO A 35 -15.44 0.08 -10.05
C PRO A 35 -14.69 -0.44 -8.83
N THR A 36 -15.00 0.14 -7.66
CA THR A 36 -14.45 -0.34 -6.38
C THR A 36 -14.89 -1.77 -6.10
N PRO A 37 -13.96 -2.72 -5.88
CA PRO A 37 -14.31 -4.10 -5.56
C PRO A 37 -15.12 -4.21 -4.28
N LYS A 38 -16.03 -5.18 -4.25
CA LYS A 38 -16.75 -5.57 -3.03
C LYS A 38 -16.07 -6.81 -2.46
N ALA A 39 -15.30 -6.64 -1.42
CA ALA A 39 -14.65 -7.76 -0.74
C ALA A 39 -15.57 -8.41 0.26
N ASP A 40 -15.63 -9.75 0.22
CA ASP A 40 -16.27 -10.61 1.23
C ASP A 40 -15.15 -11.32 1.98
N LEU A 41 -14.95 -10.98 3.25
CA LEU A 41 -13.89 -11.56 4.08
C LEU A 41 -14.02 -13.08 4.30
N ALA A 42 -15.23 -13.63 4.11
CA ALA A 42 -15.44 -15.08 4.21
C ALA A 42 -14.80 -15.86 3.03
N THR A 43 -14.62 -15.20 1.91
CA THR A 43 -14.05 -15.80 0.68
C THR A 43 -12.75 -15.14 0.22
N TRP A 44 -12.39 -14.01 0.84
CA TRP A 44 -11.17 -13.29 0.49
C TRP A 44 -9.91 -14.07 0.84
N ASP A 45 -8.91 -13.98 0.00
CA ASP A 45 -7.59 -14.51 0.28
C ASP A 45 -6.46 -13.70 -0.35
N LEU A 46 -5.30 -13.71 0.32
CA LEU A 46 -4.03 -13.27 -0.24
C LEU A 46 -3.32 -14.46 -0.85
N LYS A 47 -3.02 -14.38 -2.15
CA LYS A 47 -2.27 -15.40 -2.89
C LYS A 47 -0.84 -14.94 -3.15
N VAL A 48 0.12 -15.80 -2.87
CA VAL A 48 1.52 -15.59 -3.22
C VAL A 48 1.99 -16.77 -4.05
N PHE A 49 2.46 -16.49 -5.27
CA PHE A 49 2.79 -17.53 -6.26
C PHE A 49 3.85 -17.03 -7.25
N GLY A 50 4.33 -17.91 -8.12
CA GLY A 50 5.32 -17.60 -9.15
C GLY A 50 6.70 -18.11 -8.78
N LEU A 51 7.75 -17.32 -8.99
CA LEU A 51 9.14 -17.68 -8.73
C LEU A 51 9.47 -17.65 -7.22
N CYS A 52 8.84 -18.53 -6.47
CA CYS A 52 9.07 -18.74 -5.05
C CYS A 52 9.09 -20.24 -4.72
N ALA A 53 9.87 -20.61 -3.70
CA ALA A 53 9.99 -22.01 -3.29
C ALA A 53 8.72 -22.49 -2.56
N GLU A 54 8.04 -21.59 -1.87
CA GLU A 54 6.84 -21.90 -1.07
C GLU A 54 5.68 -20.99 -1.46
N PRO A 55 4.94 -21.26 -2.55
CA PRO A 55 3.70 -20.57 -2.85
C PRO A 55 2.65 -20.88 -1.79
N PHE A 56 1.83 -19.88 -1.43
CA PHE A 56 0.82 -20.05 -0.37
C PHE A 56 -0.40 -19.15 -0.56
N ARG A 57 -1.43 -19.42 0.23
CA ARG A 57 -2.63 -18.61 0.38
C ARG A 57 -2.90 -18.36 1.86
N LEU A 58 -3.35 -17.16 2.17
CA LEU A 58 -3.82 -16.79 3.50
C LEU A 58 -5.26 -16.31 3.36
N ASP A 59 -6.18 -16.92 4.08
CA ASP A 59 -7.48 -16.32 4.31
C ASP A 59 -7.36 -15.10 5.24
N TRP A 60 -8.43 -14.37 5.45
CA TRP A 60 -8.41 -13.18 6.27
C TRP A 60 -7.96 -13.45 7.70
N SER A 61 -8.42 -14.55 8.30
CA SER A 61 -8.05 -14.93 9.67
C SER A 61 -6.56 -15.24 9.80
N ALA A 62 -6.01 -15.99 8.85
CA ALA A 62 -4.58 -16.31 8.81
C ALA A 62 -3.71 -15.07 8.57
N PHE A 63 -4.17 -14.12 7.72
CA PHE A 63 -3.50 -12.84 7.54
C PHE A 63 -3.49 -12.02 8.84
N LYS A 64 -4.61 -11.90 9.52
CA LYS A 64 -4.74 -11.14 10.79
C LYS A 64 -3.95 -11.76 11.94
N ALA A 65 -3.60 -13.05 11.85
CA ALA A 65 -2.76 -13.74 12.85
C ALA A 65 -1.25 -13.48 12.65
N LEU A 66 -0.83 -12.85 11.55
CA LEU A 66 0.57 -12.49 11.34
C LEU A 66 1.02 -11.38 12.30
N PRO A 67 2.33 -11.26 12.57
CA PRO A 67 2.86 -10.19 13.41
C PRO A 67 2.43 -8.81 12.90
N ARG A 68 1.85 -8.01 13.78
CA ARG A 68 1.38 -6.65 13.44
C ARG A 68 2.56 -5.69 13.31
N PHE A 69 2.41 -4.77 12.38
CA PHE A 69 3.36 -3.70 12.09
C PHE A 69 2.60 -2.40 11.87
N ASP A 70 2.90 -1.39 12.69
CA ASP A 70 2.31 -0.07 12.58
C ASP A 70 3.40 0.95 12.26
N GLN A 71 3.09 1.91 11.40
CA GLN A 71 4.03 2.96 11.03
C GLN A 71 3.33 4.27 10.69
N THR A 72 4.10 5.37 10.82
CA THR A 72 3.71 6.69 10.32
C THR A 72 4.69 7.08 9.21
N VAL A 73 4.15 7.34 8.01
CA VAL A 73 4.96 7.67 6.83
C VAL A 73 4.28 8.75 5.98
N ASP A 74 5.08 9.40 5.15
CA ASP A 74 4.59 10.32 4.13
C ASP A 74 4.24 9.54 2.85
N ILE A 75 3.13 9.89 2.22
CA ILE A 75 2.71 9.30 0.95
C ILE A 75 2.77 10.36 -0.14
N HIS A 76 3.40 10.00 -1.26
CA HIS A 76 3.56 10.87 -2.43
C HIS A 76 2.96 10.19 -3.66
N CYS A 77 1.94 10.81 -4.25
CA CYS A 77 1.25 10.23 -5.39
C CYS A 77 1.82 10.77 -6.71
N VAL A 78 1.84 9.93 -7.75
CA VAL A 78 2.20 10.34 -9.12
C VAL A 78 1.28 11.47 -9.64
N THR A 79 0.09 11.62 -9.12
CA THR A 79 -0.85 12.71 -9.42
C THR A 79 -0.55 14.01 -8.68
N ARG A 80 0.66 14.12 -8.12
CA ARG A 80 1.28 15.33 -7.56
C ARG A 80 0.74 15.80 -6.22
N TRP A 81 0.14 14.96 -5.43
CA TRP A 81 -0.18 15.30 -4.05
C TRP A 81 0.70 14.54 -3.05
N SER A 82 0.98 15.19 -1.93
CA SER A 82 1.64 14.59 -0.78
C SER A 82 0.73 14.70 0.43
N LYS A 83 0.60 13.61 1.17
CA LYS A 83 -0.05 13.57 2.48
C LYS A 83 0.98 13.11 3.50
N LEU A 84 1.26 13.97 4.49
CA LEU A 84 2.25 13.69 5.51
C LEU A 84 1.63 12.98 6.71
N ASP A 85 2.49 12.31 7.48
CA ASP A 85 2.17 11.71 8.77
C ASP A 85 0.98 10.73 8.71
N THR A 86 0.86 9.98 7.61
CA THR A 86 -0.19 8.97 7.45
C THR A 86 0.11 7.76 8.32
N GLN A 87 -0.87 7.33 9.12
CA GLN A 87 -0.74 6.20 10.04
C GLN A 87 -1.31 4.95 9.41
N TRP A 88 -0.50 3.90 9.34
CA TRP A 88 -0.86 2.63 8.73
C TRP A 88 -0.67 1.48 9.72
N GLY A 89 -1.65 0.58 9.79
CA GLY A 89 -1.57 -0.67 10.51
C GLY A 89 -1.69 -1.85 9.56
N GLY A 90 -0.95 -2.93 9.81
CA GLY A 90 -0.97 -4.10 8.95
C GLY A 90 0.11 -5.11 9.28
N VAL A 91 0.75 -5.62 8.25
CA VAL A 91 1.81 -6.62 8.33
C VAL A 91 3.01 -6.15 7.50
N HIS A 92 4.21 -6.19 8.06
CA HIS A 92 5.42 -5.86 7.31
C HIS A 92 5.61 -6.84 6.18
N ILE A 93 5.98 -6.34 4.99
CA ILE A 93 6.09 -7.18 3.79
C ILE A 93 7.10 -8.32 3.95
N ARG A 94 8.11 -8.18 4.82
CA ARG A 94 9.10 -9.22 5.12
C ARG A 94 8.49 -10.52 5.63
N GLU A 95 7.36 -10.46 6.33
CA GLU A 95 6.65 -11.66 6.80
C GLU A 95 6.16 -12.52 5.61
N ILE A 96 5.71 -11.85 4.56
CA ILE A 96 5.25 -12.48 3.33
C ILE A 96 6.43 -13.02 2.51
N ILE A 97 7.49 -12.21 2.36
CA ILE A 97 8.69 -12.59 1.61
C ILE A 97 9.40 -13.76 2.27
N ALA A 98 9.58 -13.73 3.60
CA ALA A 98 10.23 -14.82 4.35
C ALA A 98 9.46 -16.15 4.20
N ARG A 99 8.12 -16.10 4.16
CA ARG A 99 7.28 -17.28 3.95
C ARG A 99 7.34 -17.79 2.51
N ALA A 100 7.32 -16.89 1.53
CA ALA A 100 7.32 -17.25 0.10
C ALA A 100 8.67 -17.86 -0.35
N LYS A 101 9.78 -17.46 0.25
CA LYS A 101 11.14 -17.82 -0.13
C LYS A 101 11.39 -17.62 -1.64
N PRO A 102 11.45 -16.36 -2.10
CA PRO A 102 11.67 -16.05 -3.51
C PRO A 102 12.91 -16.75 -4.05
N LEU A 103 12.82 -17.27 -5.27
CA LEU A 103 13.98 -17.84 -5.93
C LEU A 103 14.97 -16.74 -6.34
N PRO A 104 16.29 -17.03 -6.44
CA PRO A 104 17.30 -16.04 -6.87
C PRO A 104 17.03 -15.40 -8.24
N THR A 105 16.22 -16.05 -9.07
CA THR A 105 15.80 -15.56 -10.39
C THR A 105 14.60 -14.61 -10.33
N ALA A 106 13.96 -14.46 -9.17
CA ALA A 106 12.85 -13.52 -8.99
C ALA A 106 13.38 -12.09 -8.85
N THR A 107 13.31 -11.30 -9.90
CA THR A 107 13.82 -9.93 -9.95
C THR A 107 12.75 -8.87 -9.65
N HIS A 108 11.48 -9.22 -9.84
CA HIS A 108 10.34 -8.32 -9.68
C HIS A 108 9.16 -9.03 -9.01
N VAL A 109 8.31 -8.24 -8.39
CA VAL A 109 7.01 -8.66 -7.87
C VAL A 109 5.92 -8.00 -8.71
N LEU A 110 5.00 -8.79 -9.25
CA LEU A 110 3.79 -8.30 -9.87
C LEU A 110 2.63 -8.39 -8.86
N VAL A 111 2.15 -7.23 -8.45
CA VAL A 111 1.03 -7.12 -7.51
C VAL A 111 -0.28 -7.09 -8.30
N HIS A 112 -1.20 -7.98 -7.98
CA HIS A 112 -2.51 -8.08 -8.61
C HIS A 112 -3.58 -7.55 -7.66
N SER A 113 -4.42 -6.65 -8.15
CA SER A 113 -5.61 -6.15 -7.46
C SER A 113 -6.86 -6.88 -7.92
N ASP A 114 -7.87 -6.97 -7.07
CA ASP A 114 -9.12 -7.70 -7.34
C ASP A 114 -9.88 -7.21 -8.57
N ASN A 115 -9.69 -5.93 -8.95
CA ASN A 115 -10.29 -5.34 -10.16
C ASN A 115 -9.48 -5.53 -11.44
N GLY A 116 -8.41 -6.34 -11.40
CA GLY A 116 -7.54 -6.62 -12.55
C GLY A 116 -6.42 -5.59 -12.78
N TYR A 117 -6.30 -4.56 -11.95
CA TYR A 117 -5.14 -3.67 -11.99
C TYR A 117 -3.89 -4.41 -11.52
N THR A 118 -2.74 -4.11 -12.14
CA THR A 118 -1.45 -4.67 -11.73
C THR A 118 -0.41 -3.59 -11.56
N ALA A 119 0.49 -3.79 -10.60
CA ALA A 119 1.67 -2.96 -10.39
C ALA A 119 2.93 -3.83 -10.33
N ASN A 120 3.97 -3.40 -11.02
CA ASN A 120 5.25 -4.11 -11.10
C ASN A 120 6.31 -3.34 -10.30
N LEU A 121 6.95 -4.00 -9.36
CA LEU A 121 7.97 -3.43 -8.48
C LEU A 121 9.23 -4.31 -8.48
N PRO A 122 10.44 -3.72 -8.50
CA PRO A 122 11.67 -4.48 -8.29
C PRO A 122 11.66 -5.19 -6.94
N MET A 123 12.20 -6.42 -6.87
CA MET A 123 12.28 -7.19 -5.61
C MET A 123 12.99 -6.39 -4.51
N SER A 124 13.98 -5.57 -4.85
CA SER A 124 14.72 -4.74 -3.89
C SER A 124 13.83 -3.75 -3.11
N ARG A 125 12.65 -3.37 -3.63
CA ARG A 125 11.70 -2.53 -2.89
C ARG A 125 11.06 -3.26 -1.71
N PHE A 126 11.01 -4.57 -1.77
CA PHE A 126 10.46 -5.40 -0.68
C PHE A 126 11.46 -5.62 0.47
N ASP A 127 12.70 -5.14 0.32
CA ASP A 127 13.69 -5.08 1.40
C ASP A 127 13.59 -3.80 2.23
N ASP A 128 12.89 -2.77 1.75
CA ASP A 128 12.70 -1.51 2.44
C ASP A 128 11.93 -1.69 3.76
N SER A 129 12.36 -0.97 4.80
CA SER A 129 11.84 -1.12 6.17
C SER A 129 10.44 -0.54 6.36
N ASP A 130 9.89 0.15 5.38
CA ASP A 130 8.61 0.86 5.41
C ASP A 130 7.57 0.29 4.43
N VAL A 131 7.87 -0.83 3.77
CA VAL A 131 6.93 -1.51 2.88
C VAL A 131 6.08 -2.51 3.65
N MET A 132 4.76 -2.40 3.50
CA MET A 132 3.80 -3.22 4.23
C MET A 132 2.55 -3.55 3.43
N LEU A 133 1.85 -4.58 3.88
CA LEU A 133 0.45 -4.83 3.55
C LEU A 133 -0.41 -4.24 4.66
N ALA A 134 -1.13 -3.17 4.36
CA ALA A 134 -1.95 -2.44 5.32
C ALA A 134 -3.42 -2.84 5.21
N ASP A 135 -4.05 -3.05 6.35
CA ASP A 135 -5.48 -3.29 6.52
C ASP A 135 -6.16 -2.19 7.36
N GLU A 136 -5.36 -1.26 7.90
CA GLU A 136 -5.83 -0.13 8.70
C GLU A 136 -5.17 1.18 8.25
N PHE A 137 -5.93 2.26 8.32
CA PHE A 137 -5.51 3.63 8.09
C PHE A 137 -6.09 4.55 9.18
N ASP A 138 -5.24 5.37 9.81
CA ASP A 138 -5.60 6.27 10.92
C ASP A 138 -6.40 5.56 12.05
N GLY A 139 -6.00 4.30 12.37
CA GLY A 139 -6.58 3.52 13.46
C GLY A 139 -7.93 2.86 13.16
N ALA A 140 -8.38 2.88 11.90
CA ALA A 140 -9.61 2.25 11.45
C ALA A 140 -9.36 1.30 10.26
N PRO A 141 -10.21 0.28 10.03
CA PRO A 141 -10.14 -0.50 8.80
C PRO A 141 -10.16 0.37 7.56
N LEU A 142 -9.45 -0.06 6.52
CA LEU A 142 -9.45 0.66 5.24
C LEU A 142 -10.86 0.84 4.69
N GLU A 143 -11.14 2.04 4.17
CA GLU A 143 -12.34 2.26 3.37
C GLU A 143 -12.24 1.53 2.01
N PRO A 144 -13.35 1.10 1.40
CA PRO A 144 -13.34 0.45 0.10
C PRO A 144 -12.59 1.23 -0.97
N ASP A 145 -12.75 2.55 -1.00
CA ASP A 145 -12.10 3.46 -1.93
C ASP A 145 -10.59 3.63 -1.68
N HIS A 146 -10.12 3.15 -0.54
CA HIS A 146 -8.70 3.18 -0.16
C HIS A 146 -8.04 1.81 -0.12
N GLY A 147 -8.72 0.77 -0.62
CA GLY A 147 -8.14 -0.55 -0.82
C GLY A 147 -8.57 -1.61 0.19
N TYR A 148 -9.75 -1.47 0.84
CA TYR A 148 -10.31 -2.53 1.68
C TYR A 148 -10.39 -3.87 0.94
N PRO A 149 -10.04 -5.01 1.57
CA PRO A 149 -9.62 -5.15 2.95
C PRO A 149 -8.10 -4.98 3.14
N LEU A 150 -7.31 -5.01 2.08
CA LEU A 150 -5.86 -5.02 2.13
C LEU A 150 -5.25 -4.25 0.97
N ARG A 151 -4.24 -3.45 1.24
CA ARG A 151 -3.45 -2.77 0.22
C ARG A 151 -1.95 -2.86 0.47
N LEU A 152 -1.16 -2.84 -0.59
CA LEU A 152 0.27 -2.61 -0.50
C LEU A 152 0.55 -1.12 -0.30
N VAL A 153 1.41 -0.80 0.66
CA VAL A 153 1.93 0.55 0.91
C VAL A 153 3.43 0.54 0.68
N VAL A 154 3.88 1.37 -0.26
CA VAL A 154 5.28 1.59 -0.63
C VAL A 154 5.53 3.10 -0.55
N PRO A 155 6.02 3.64 0.57
CA PRO A 155 6.09 5.09 0.80
C PRO A 155 7.08 5.83 -0.10
N LYS A 156 8.14 5.15 -0.56
CA LYS A 156 9.26 5.75 -1.33
C LYS A 156 9.23 5.40 -2.81
#